data_a1c6604a189ed6abcd6d6a4b0a1e54b8
#
_entry.id   a1c6604a189ed6abcd6d6a4b0a1e54b8
#
_cell.length_a   1.000
_cell.length_b   1.000
_cell.length_c   1.000
_cell.angle_alpha   90.00
_cell.angle_beta   90.00
_cell.angle_gamma   90.00
#
_symmetry.space_group_name_H-M   'P 1'
#
loop_
_entity.id
_entity.type
_entity.pdbx_description
1 polymer ?
#
loop_
_entity_poly.entity_id
_entity_poly.type
_entity_poly.pdbx_seq_one_letter_code
_entity_poly.pdbx_strand_id
1 'polypeptide(L)'
;MTEPTVAMPETEQMTQAVTQPETHAVEATRPQEHYVTPPVDIYETPESLVVIADLPGIDPAHLEVRVDHHILTLRGQTQYQMPGDLRHREYTLVSFFRQFELGERIDQEGIRADLKQGVLTLTLPKAAKAQPRAITVNVA
;
A
#
# COMPACT_ATOMS: atom_id res chain seq x y z
N MET A 1 56.55 61.93 -40.08
CA MET A 1 56.76 60.75 -39.23
C MET A 1 55.58 60.67 -38.36
N THR A 2 54.65 59.92 -38.77
CA THR A 2 53.42 59.64 -38.02
C THR A 2 53.31 58.14 -37.76
N GLU A 3 53.41 57.75 -36.52
CA GLU A 3 53.22 56.39 -36.12
C GLU A 3 51.71 56.02 -36.18
N PRO A 4 51.35 54.86 -36.70
CA PRO A 4 50.00 54.46 -36.66
C PRO A 4 49.72 53.81 -35.29
N THR A 5 48.78 54.41 -34.57
CA THR A 5 48.21 53.85 -33.35
C THR A 5 47.40 52.56 -33.69
N VAL A 6 47.87 51.42 -33.21
CA VAL A 6 47.18 50.21 -33.33
C VAL A 6 46.10 50.19 -32.26
N ALA A 7 44.86 50.27 -32.68
CA ALA A 7 43.72 50.02 -31.78
C ALA A 7 43.66 48.54 -31.44
N MET A 8 43.71 48.23 -30.15
CA MET A 8 43.45 46.89 -29.62
C MET A 8 41.95 46.59 -29.70
N PRO A 9 41.57 45.41 -30.12
CA PRO A 9 40.19 45.04 -30.08
C PRO A 9 39.74 44.79 -28.63
N GLU A 10 38.63 45.41 -28.29
CA GLU A 10 37.91 45.14 -27.02
C GLU A 10 37.58 43.69 -26.91
N THR A 11 38.00 43.12 -25.80
CA THR A 11 37.62 41.77 -25.42
C THR A 11 36.15 41.79 -25.02
N GLU A 12 35.32 41.24 -25.86
CA GLU A 12 33.93 40.93 -25.51
C GLU A 12 33.93 39.99 -24.29
N GLN A 13 33.55 40.54 -23.16
CA GLN A 13 33.21 39.76 -22.01
C GLN A 13 31.92 39.04 -22.31
N MET A 14 32.05 37.76 -22.65
CA MET A 14 30.92 36.83 -22.60
C MET A 14 30.46 36.71 -21.15
N THR A 15 29.40 37.42 -20.84
CA THR A 15 28.65 37.21 -19.61
C THR A 15 28.04 35.82 -19.67
N GLN A 16 28.70 34.84 -19.07
CA GLN A 16 28.09 33.56 -18.81
C GLN A 16 26.97 33.80 -17.81
N ALA A 17 25.75 33.67 -18.30
CA ALA A 17 24.59 33.54 -17.44
C ALA A 17 24.79 32.28 -16.60
N VAL A 18 25.12 32.48 -15.32
CA VAL A 18 25.09 31.43 -14.32
C VAL A 18 23.62 31.06 -14.15
N THR A 19 23.22 30.02 -14.83
CA THR A 19 21.95 29.34 -14.57
C THR A 19 22.02 28.87 -13.12
N GLN A 20 21.34 29.56 -12.24
CA GLN A 20 21.11 29.08 -10.90
C GLN A 20 20.44 27.73 -11.02
N PRO A 21 20.92 26.66 -10.33
CA PRO A 21 20.17 25.44 -10.25
C PRO A 21 18.85 25.79 -9.56
N GLU A 22 17.75 25.57 -10.25
CA GLU A 22 16.44 25.60 -9.66
C GLU A 22 16.50 24.66 -8.46
N THR A 23 16.40 25.24 -7.29
CA THR A 23 16.22 24.52 -6.06
C THR A 23 14.86 23.85 -6.21
N HIS A 24 14.86 22.63 -6.75
CA HIS A 24 13.70 21.77 -6.58
C HIS A 24 13.43 21.77 -5.09
N ALA A 25 12.33 22.42 -4.70
CA ALA A 25 11.82 22.30 -3.36
C ALA A 25 11.74 20.79 -3.10
N VAL A 26 12.63 20.31 -2.24
CA VAL A 26 12.56 18.93 -1.75
C VAL A 26 11.18 18.86 -1.13
N GLU A 27 10.26 18.25 -1.85
CA GLU A 27 8.95 17.92 -1.32
C GLU A 27 9.22 17.31 0.04
N ALA A 28 8.75 18.01 1.09
CA ALA A 28 8.94 17.55 2.45
C ALA A 28 8.48 16.09 2.46
N THR A 29 9.44 15.20 2.58
CA THR A 29 9.28 13.78 2.45
C THR A 29 8.15 13.39 3.38
N ARG A 30 6.97 13.09 2.82
CA ARG A 30 5.94 12.39 3.60
C ARG A 30 6.67 11.23 4.25
N PRO A 31 6.53 11.02 5.55
CA PRO A 31 7.16 9.88 6.19
C PRO A 31 6.83 8.67 5.32
N GLN A 32 7.84 8.01 4.77
CA GLN A 32 7.64 6.82 3.96
C GLN A 32 7.00 5.81 4.88
N GLU A 33 5.71 5.60 4.69
CA GLU A 33 5.01 4.53 5.39
C GLU A 33 5.62 3.22 4.91
N HIS A 34 6.33 2.56 5.79
CA HIS A 34 6.87 1.25 5.50
C HIS A 34 5.74 0.23 5.60
N TYR A 35 5.27 -0.22 4.46
CA TYR A 35 4.31 -1.31 4.39
C TYR A 35 5.05 -2.64 4.28
N VAL A 36 4.59 -3.60 5.07
CA VAL A 36 4.99 -4.99 4.94
C VAL A 36 3.78 -5.84 4.55
N THR A 37 4.03 -6.94 3.88
CA THR A 37 3.01 -7.92 3.56
C THR A 37 2.72 -8.76 4.80
N PRO A 38 1.51 -8.74 5.36
CA PRO A 38 1.18 -9.56 6.51
C PRO A 38 1.16 -11.04 6.13
N PRO A 39 1.61 -11.94 7.02
CA PRO A 39 1.40 -13.36 6.83
C PRO A 39 -0.09 -13.69 6.89
N VAL A 40 -0.53 -14.61 6.06
CA VAL A 40 -1.91 -15.06 6.03
C VAL A 40 -2.01 -16.56 5.91
N ASP A 41 -3.03 -17.13 6.55
CA ASP A 41 -3.51 -18.48 6.32
C ASP A 41 -4.84 -18.41 5.56
N ILE A 42 -5.01 -19.26 4.57
CA ILE A 42 -6.23 -19.34 3.78
C ILE A 42 -6.72 -20.77 3.80
N TYR A 43 -7.95 -20.96 4.23
CA TYR A 43 -8.59 -22.27 4.15
C TYR A 43 -9.98 -22.18 3.54
N GLU A 44 -10.41 -23.25 2.95
CA GLU A 44 -11.67 -23.34 2.24
C GLU A 44 -12.64 -24.25 3.01
N THR A 45 -13.87 -23.77 3.14
CA THR A 45 -15.00 -24.56 3.61
C THR A 45 -15.96 -24.84 2.44
N PRO A 46 -16.96 -25.72 2.58
CA PRO A 46 -17.96 -25.90 1.53
C PRO A 46 -18.68 -24.61 1.12
N GLU A 47 -18.83 -23.66 2.05
CA GLU A 47 -19.64 -22.45 1.87
C GLU A 47 -18.82 -21.17 1.68
N SER A 48 -17.58 -21.16 2.12
CA SER A 48 -16.76 -19.94 2.13
C SER A 48 -15.26 -20.21 2.02
N LEU A 49 -14.54 -19.17 1.63
CA LEU A 49 -13.10 -19.06 1.79
C LEU A 49 -12.84 -18.20 3.03
N VAL A 50 -11.95 -18.64 3.90
CA VAL A 50 -11.58 -17.90 5.11
C VAL A 50 -10.12 -17.51 5.03
N VAL A 51 -9.84 -16.22 5.21
CA VAL A 51 -8.50 -15.66 5.26
C VAL A 51 -8.22 -15.15 6.67
N ILE A 52 -7.14 -15.62 7.28
CA ILE A 52 -6.67 -15.16 8.58
C ILE A 52 -5.37 -14.40 8.34
N ALA A 53 -5.31 -13.14 8.76
CA ALA A 53 -4.14 -12.29 8.64
C ALA A 53 -3.66 -11.78 9.99
N ASP A 54 -2.35 -11.83 10.22
CA ASP A 54 -1.75 -11.27 11.41
C ASP A 54 -1.41 -9.79 11.19
N LEU A 55 -2.08 -8.92 11.94
CA LEU A 55 -1.94 -7.47 11.85
C LEU A 55 -1.65 -6.87 13.25
N PRO A 56 -0.53 -7.24 13.89
CA PRO A 56 -0.24 -6.78 15.24
C PRO A 56 -0.12 -5.24 15.30
N GLY A 57 -0.73 -4.65 16.30
CA GLY A 57 -0.70 -3.21 16.53
C GLY A 57 -1.67 -2.39 15.67
N ILE A 58 -2.56 -3.03 14.93
CA ILE A 58 -3.57 -2.35 14.10
C ILE A 58 -4.89 -2.29 14.86
N ASP A 59 -5.45 -1.10 14.96
CA ASP A 59 -6.79 -0.85 15.48
C ASP A 59 -7.83 -0.92 14.37
N PRO A 60 -9.09 -1.28 14.67
CA PRO A 60 -10.17 -1.30 13.68
C PRO A 60 -10.36 0.04 12.95
N ALA A 61 -10.13 1.16 13.63
CA ALA A 61 -10.24 2.50 13.06
C ALA A 61 -9.16 2.80 11.98
N HIS A 62 -8.07 2.06 11.98
CA HIS A 62 -6.94 2.22 11.07
C HIS A 62 -6.74 1.02 10.14
N LEU A 63 -7.74 0.16 10.07
CA LEU A 63 -7.81 -0.96 9.15
C LEU A 63 -8.82 -0.67 8.04
N GLU A 64 -8.35 -0.70 6.82
CA GLU A 64 -9.19 -0.63 5.63
C GLU A 64 -9.23 -2.03 4.98
N VAL A 65 -10.43 -2.54 4.79
CA VAL A 65 -10.71 -3.73 3.99
C VAL A 65 -11.66 -3.31 2.87
N ARG A 66 -11.20 -3.43 1.65
CA ARG A 66 -11.95 -2.94 0.49
C ARG A 66 -11.92 -3.97 -0.63
N VAL A 67 -13.03 -4.09 -1.33
CA VAL A 67 -13.13 -4.85 -2.58
C VAL A 67 -13.45 -3.89 -3.71
N ASP A 68 -12.66 -3.93 -4.76
CA ASP A 68 -12.86 -3.14 -5.96
C ASP A 68 -12.38 -3.94 -7.17
N HIS A 69 -13.24 -4.08 -8.19
CA HIS A 69 -12.95 -4.85 -9.41
C HIS A 69 -12.33 -6.24 -9.16
N HIS A 70 -12.93 -7.01 -8.25
CA HIS A 70 -12.44 -8.32 -7.81
C HIS A 70 -11.09 -8.31 -7.07
N ILE A 71 -10.58 -7.15 -6.70
CA ILE A 71 -9.38 -7.04 -5.87
C ILE A 71 -9.79 -6.72 -4.43
N LEU A 72 -9.48 -7.63 -3.53
CA LEU A 72 -9.58 -7.42 -2.09
C LEU A 72 -8.29 -6.77 -1.59
N THR A 73 -8.41 -5.59 -1.02
CA THR A 73 -7.27 -4.84 -0.47
C THR A 73 -7.37 -4.80 1.04
N LEU A 74 -6.28 -5.17 1.69
CA LEU A 74 -6.05 -5.00 3.12
C LEU A 74 -5.01 -3.92 3.32
N ARG A 75 -5.34 -2.90 4.10
CA ARG A 75 -4.42 -1.83 4.48
C ARG A 75 -4.58 -1.52 5.95
N GLY A 76 -3.56 -1.79 6.73
CA GLY A 76 -3.51 -1.47 8.15
C GLY A 76 -2.44 -0.42 8.42
N GLN A 77 -2.81 0.69 9.03
CA GLN A 77 -1.88 1.75 9.40
C GLN A 77 -1.60 1.74 10.90
N THR A 78 -0.33 1.77 11.25
CA THR A 78 0.08 1.86 12.64
C THR A 78 0.11 3.32 13.06
N GLN A 79 -0.59 3.64 14.15
CA GLN A 79 -0.73 5.00 14.68
C GLN A 79 -0.11 5.15 16.09
N TYR A 80 0.67 4.17 16.53
CA TYR A 80 1.21 4.19 17.87
C TYR A 80 2.25 5.30 18.04
N GLN A 81 1.99 6.21 18.96
CA GLN A 81 2.93 7.23 19.41
C GLN A 81 3.35 6.93 20.84
N MET A 82 4.65 6.85 21.07
CA MET A 82 5.16 6.70 22.43
C MET A 82 4.99 8.01 23.20
N PRO A 83 4.49 7.96 24.44
CA PRO A 83 4.47 9.13 25.29
C PRO A 83 5.92 9.48 25.71
N GLY A 84 6.30 10.74 25.51
CA GLY A 84 7.60 11.27 25.92
C GLY A 84 8.68 11.23 24.83
N ASP A 85 9.91 11.58 25.24
CA ASP A 85 11.06 11.65 24.33
C ASP A 85 11.67 10.28 24.07
N LEU A 86 11.77 9.92 22.81
CA LEU A 86 12.40 8.67 22.41
C LEU A 86 13.91 8.73 22.69
N ARG A 87 14.40 7.80 23.50
CA ARG A 87 15.83 7.68 23.83
C ARG A 87 16.53 6.59 23.04
N HIS A 88 15.84 5.47 22.81
CA HIS A 88 16.35 4.33 22.08
C HIS A 88 15.20 3.55 21.45
N ARG A 89 15.41 3.00 20.26
CA ARG A 89 14.44 2.17 19.56
C ARG A 89 15.15 1.03 18.85
N GLU A 90 14.74 -0.18 19.12
CA GLU A 90 15.27 -1.36 18.47
C GLU A 90 14.35 -1.90 17.36
N TYR A 91 13.09 -1.51 17.35
CA TYR A 91 12.14 -1.88 16.28
C TYR A 91 11.24 -0.70 15.92
N THR A 92 10.73 -0.74 14.71
CA THR A 92 9.74 0.22 14.23
C THR A 92 8.46 -0.52 13.94
N LEU A 93 7.33 -0.01 14.43
CA LEU A 93 6.03 -0.51 14.05
C LEU A 93 5.82 -0.25 12.56
N VAL A 94 5.35 -1.26 11.86
CA VAL A 94 5.13 -1.23 10.42
C VAL A 94 3.64 -1.18 10.10
N SER A 95 3.31 -0.59 8.98
CA SER A 95 1.99 -0.68 8.39
C SER A 95 1.91 -1.92 7.50
N PHE A 96 0.71 -2.42 7.28
CA PHE A 96 0.48 -3.64 6.51
C PHE A 96 -0.29 -3.34 5.24
N PHE A 97 0.11 -3.99 4.16
CA PHE A 97 -0.60 -3.91 2.89
C PHE A 97 -0.57 -5.25 2.17
N ARG A 98 -1.72 -5.70 1.72
CA ARG A 98 -1.84 -6.90 0.90
C ARG A 98 -3.06 -6.82 -0.01
N GLN A 99 -2.94 -7.38 -1.21
CA GLN A 99 -4.02 -7.50 -2.15
C GLN A 99 -4.21 -8.96 -2.58
N PHE A 100 -5.46 -9.33 -2.81
CA PHE A 100 -5.85 -10.64 -3.32
C PHE A 100 -6.78 -10.46 -4.50
N GLU A 101 -6.55 -11.20 -5.54
CA GLU A 101 -7.51 -11.33 -6.63
C GLU A 101 -8.59 -12.34 -6.24
N LEU A 102 -9.84 -11.90 -6.27
CA LEU A 102 -10.99 -12.74 -5.96
C LEU A 102 -11.53 -13.36 -7.24
N GLY A 103 -11.66 -14.68 -7.22
CA GLY A 103 -12.33 -15.37 -8.31
C GLY A 103 -13.82 -15.03 -8.40
N GLU A 104 -14.42 -15.28 -9.56
CA GLU A 104 -15.86 -15.06 -9.83
C GLU A 104 -16.79 -15.87 -8.91
N ARG A 105 -16.24 -16.83 -8.19
CA ARG A 105 -16.98 -17.69 -7.27
C ARG A 105 -17.24 -17.10 -5.89
N ILE A 106 -16.73 -15.90 -5.64
CA ILE A 106 -16.90 -15.22 -4.34
C ILE A 106 -18.05 -14.22 -4.46
N ASP A 107 -18.96 -14.30 -3.48
CA ASP A 107 -19.97 -13.28 -3.26
C ASP A 107 -19.33 -12.09 -2.53
N GLN A 108 -19.00 -11.06 -3.28
CA GLN A 108 -18.28 -9.89 -2.75
C GLN A 108 -19.12 -9.08 -1.77
N GLU A 109 -20.44 -9.08 -1.91
CA GLU A 109 -21.35 -8.35 -1.02
C GLU A 109 -21.50 -9.03 0.35
N GLY A 110 -21.29 -10.33 0.39
CA GLY A 110 -21.36 -11.13 1.59
C GLY A 110 -20.08 -11.18 2.42
N ILE A 111 -18.99 -10.53 1.98
CA ILE A 111 -17.71 -10.57 2.70
C ILE A 111 -17.84 -9.91 4.07
N ARG A 112 -17.29 -10.58 5.08
CA ARG A 112 -17.24 -10.10 6.46
C ARG A 112 -15.80 -10.05 6.95
N ALA A 113 -15.52 -9.05 7.78
CA ALA A 113 -14.22 -8.82 8.37
C ALA A 113 -14.33 -8.63 9.88
N ASP A 114 -13.60 -9.42 10.63
CA ASP A 114 -13.54 -9.36 12.09
C ASP A 114 -12.09 -9.20 12.53
N LEU A 115 -11.78 -8.10 13.22
CA LEU A 115 -10.46 -7.86 13.81
C LEU A 115 -10.52 -8.06 15.31
N LYS A 116 -9.73 -9.00 15.80
CA LYS A 116 -9.65 -9.28 17.23
C LYS A 116 -8.21 -9.53 17.65
N GLN A 117 -7.73 -8.73 18.59
CA GLN A 117 -6.37 -8.85 19.14
C GLN A 117 -5.26 -8.92 18.08
N GLY A 118 -5.36 -8.09 17.05
CA GLY A 118 -4.39 -8.05 15.95
C GLY A 118 -4.53 -9.19 14.93
N VAL A 119 -5.54 -10.02 15.03
CA VAL A 119 -5.84 -11.06 14.06
C VAL A 119 -7.09 -10.68 13.28
N LEU A 120 -6.94 -10.52 11.98
CA LEU A 120 -8.04 -10.27 11.07
C LEU A 120 -8.53 -11.58 10.48
N THR A 121 -9.81 -11.83 10.64
CA THR A 121 -10.51 -12.97 10.01
C THR A 121 -11.45 -12.44 8.93
N LEU A 122 -11.21 -12.80 7.69
CA LEU A 122 -12.08 -12.48 6.56
C LEU A 122 -12.85 -13.74 6.18
N THR A 123 -14.16 -13.63 6.11
CA THR A 123 -15.03 -14.68 5.58
C THR A 123 -15.56 -14.24 4.23
N LEU A 124 -15.22 -14.97 3.20
CA LEU A 124 -15.61 -14.72 1.81
C LEU A 124 -16.57 -15.80 1.37
N PRO A 125 -17.89 -15.55 1.40
CA PRO A 125 -18.88 -16.54 0.99
C PRO A 125 -18.73 -16.90 -0.49
N LYS A 126 -18.96 -18.17 -0.81
CA LYS A 126 -19.04 -18.60 -2.19
C LYS A 126 -20.38 -18.18 -2.79
N ALA A 127 -20.36 -17.71 -4.02
CA ALA A 127 -21.58 -17.41 -4.76
C ALA A 127 -22.46 -18.67 -4.87
N ALA A 128 -23.78 -18.50 -4.81
CA ALA A 128 -24.75 -19.61 -4.86
C ALA A 128 -24.55 -20.56 -6.05
N LYS A 129 -24.08 -20.05 -7.18
CA LYS A 129 -23.72 -20.83 -8.39
C LYS A 129 -22.48 -21.71 -8.23
N ALA A 130 -21.63 -21.39 -7.26
CA ALA A 130 -20.35 -22.08 -7.01
C ALA A 130 -20.45 -23.09 -5.85
N GLN A 131 -21.58 -23.15 -5.16
CA GLN A 131 -21.80 -24.11 -4.08
C GLN A 131 -22.02 -25.52 -4.64
N PRO A 132 -21.46 -26.54 -4.00
CA PRO A 132 -21.72 -27.92 -4.36
C PRO A 132 -23.22 -28.21 -4.27
N ARG A 133 -23.77 -28.84 -5.30
CA ARG A 133 -25.16 -29.31 -5.29
C ARG A 133 -25.23 -30.80 -5.61
N ALA A 134 -26.12 -31.48 -4.96
CA ALA A 134 -26.43 -32.87 -5.32
C ALA A 134 -27.20 -32.89 -6.66
N ILE A 135 -26.81 -33.82 -7.54
CA ILE A 135 -27.50 -34.05 -8.80
C ILE A 135 -28.29 -35.38 -8.64
N THR A 136 -29.59 -35.30 -8.84
CA THR A 136 -30.44 -36.50 -8.83
C THR A 136 -30.25 -37.25 -10.15
N VAL A 137 -29.82 -38.49 -10.07
CA VAL A 137 -29.72 -39.38 -11.22
C VAL A 137 -31.02 -40.12 -11.37
N ASN A 138 -31.72 -39.90 -12.49
CA ASN A 138 -32.88 -40.67 -12.84
C ASN A 138 -32.44 -41.89 -13.66
N VAL A 139 -32.85 -43.06 -13.26
CA VAL A 139 -32.64 -44.30 -14.01
C VAL A 139 -33.81 -44.45 -14.95
N ALA A 140 -33.52 -44.49 -16.22
CA ALA A 140 -34.54 -44.75 -17.24
C ALA A 140 -34.94 -46.21 -17.27
#